data_f23fb7f13db2993ffc5ee57915049cb8
#
_entry.id   f23fb7f13db2993ffc5ee57915049cb8
#
_cell.length_a   1.000
_cell.length_b   1.000
_cell.length_c   1.000
_cell.angle_alpha   90.00
_cell.angle_beta   90.00
_cell.angle_gamma   90.00
#
_symmetry.space_group_name_H-M   'P 1'
#
loop_
_entity.id
_entity.type
_entity.pdbx_description
1 polymer ?
#
loop_
_entity_poly.entity_id
_entity_poly.type
_entity_poly.pdbx_seq_one_letter_code
_entity_poly.pdbx_strand_id
1 'polypeptide(L)'
;APWCGPCRTLMPMLDRIADDYGGRFILAKVNTDEEQRLAGHFGIRSIPTVALIHRGEVVEQFVGVQPESAIRALLDKHLDGSPEVPDETQALLDAAATQLELRDVPAATDAIAKVEAAAPDHPALKLLRAQLSFVEAANAHPDVPALRARLDVNPADLEARHAFAAHHALAGDYATALSEWLELMRRDRKYGDDLARRSLLMAFDALGEGHELTLATRRRMASLLH
;
A
#
# COMPACT_ATOMS: atom_id res chain seq x y z
N ALA A 1 -27.75 12.63 -2.59
CA ALA A 1 -29.19 12.33 -2.65
C ALA A 1 -29.65 12.16 -4.10
N PRO A 2 -30.49 11.14 -4.44
CA PRO A 2 -30.92 10.85 -5.83
C PRO A 2 -31.67 11.99 -6.51
N TRP A 3 -32.38 12.78 -5.75
CA TRP A 3 -33.18 13.94 -6.22
C TRP A 3 -32.36 15.20 -6.48
N CYS A 4 -31.08 15.22 -6.10
CA CYS A 4 -30.21 16.40 -6.22
C CYS A 4 -29.73 16.60 -7.67
N GLY A 5 -30.37 17.56 -8.39
CA GLY A 5 -30.00 17.89 -9.77
C GLY A 5 -28.54 18.36 -9.92
N PRO A 6 -28.08 19.35 -9.13
CA PRO A 6 -26.69 19.81 -9.20
C PRO A 6 -25.66 18.73 -8.86
N CYS A 7 -25.98 17.76 -7.98
CA CYS A 7 -25.10 16.64 -7.67
C CYS A 7 -24.84 15.76 -8.90
N ARG A 8 -25.87 15.53 -9.73
CA ARG A 8 -25.74 14.75 -10.97
C ARG A 8 -24.83 15.41 -12.01
N THR A 9 -24.65 16.72 -11.94
CA THR A 9 -23.69 17.45 -12.78
C THR A 9 -22.28 17.38 -12.22
N LEU A 10 -22.15 17.52 -10.89
CA LEU A 10 -20.83 17.56 -10.23
C LEU A 10 -20.17 16.18 -10.16
N MET A 11 -20.93 15.11 -9.90
CA MET A 11 -20.36 13.77 -9.68
C MET A 11 -19.52 13.23 -10.85
N PRO A 12 -19.99 13.28 -12.12
CA PRO A 12 -19.16 12.82 -13.24
C PRO A 12 -17.89 13.66 -13.45
N MET A 13 -17.93 14.93 -13.09
CA MET A 13 -16.75 15.81 -13.12
C MET A 13 -15.72 15.37 -12.06
N LEU A 14 -16.17 15.11 -10.83
CA LEU A 14 -15.30 14.63 -9.76
C LEU A 14 -14.72 13.24 -10.07
N ASP A 15 -15.49 12.34 -10.70
CA ASP A 15 -14.99 11.03 -11.14
C ASP A 15 -13.82 11.19 -12.13
N ARG A 16 -13.98 12.03 -13.16
CA ARG A 16 -12.89 12.30 -14.10
C ARG A 16 -11.66 12.92 -13.42
N ILE A 17 -11.88 13.89 -12.52
CA ILE A 17 -10.78 14.48 -11.77
C ILE A 17 -10.06 13.39 -10.94
N ALA A 18 -10.78 12.50 -10.28
CA ALA A 18 -10.17 11.42 -9.50
C ALA A 18 -9.35 10.46 -10.37
N ASP A 19 -9.85 10.13 -11.56
CA ASP A 19 -9.14 9.31 -12.54
C ASP A 19 -7.86 10.02 -13.03
N ASP A 20 -7.95 11.32 -13.36
CA ASP A 20 -6.82 12.13 -13.84
C ASP A 20 -5.70 12.26 -12.78
N TYR A 21 -6.07 12.28 -11.49
CA TYR A 21 -5.11 12.37 -10.40
C TYR A 21 -4.51 11.02 -9.97
N GLY A 22 -4.91 9.91 -10.61
CA GLY A 22 -4.24 8.62 -10.51
C GLY A 22 -4.09 8.06 -9.09
N GLY A 23 -5.08 8.28 -8.23
CA GLY A 23 -5.05 7.78 -6.85
C GLY A 23 -4.35 8.69 -5.83
N ARG A 24 -3.96 9.90 -6.20
CA ARG A 24 -3.38 10.90 -5.27
C ARG A 24 -4.36 11.32 -4.17
N PHE A 25 -5.64 11.09 -4.34
CA PHE A 25 -6.68 11.24 -3.31
C PHE A 25 -7.79 10.19 -3.49
N ILE A 26 -8.62 10.01 -2.47
CA ILE A 26 -9.79 9.12 -2.49
C ILE A 26 -11.04 9.97 -2.60
N LEU A 27 -11.84 9.74 -3.65
CA LEU A 27 -13.16 10.33 -3.79
C LEU A 27 -14.21 9.48 -3.07
N ALA A 28 -14.62 9.89 -1.87
CA ALA A 28 -15.71 9.26 -1.13
C ALA A 28 -17.05 9.95 -1.44
N LYS A 29 -18.04 9.20 -1.90
CA LYS A 29 -19.38 9.69 -2.19
C LYS A 29 -20.33 9.30 -1.07
N VAL A 30 -21.01 10.28 -0.48
CA VAL A 30 -21.93 10.09 0.65
C VAL A 30 -23.34 10.47 0.24
N ASN A 31 -24.29 9.56 0.42
CA ASN A 31 -25.70 9.84 0.27
C ASN A 31 -26.25 10.40 1.60
N THR A 32 -26.59 11.69 1.61
CA THR A 32 -27.05 12.37 2.83
C THR A 32 -28.41 11.90 3.32
N ASP A 33 -29.24 11.28 2.48
CA ASP A 33 -30.52 10.70 2.88
C ASP A 33 -30.32 9.41 3.69
N GLU A 34 -29.26 8.65 3.38
CA GLU A 34 -28.90 7.38 4.03
C GLU A 34 -27.98 7.62 5.22
N GLU A 35 -27.01 8.53 5.09
CA GLU A 35 -25.95 8.79 6.06
C GLU A 35 -26.20 10.11 6.84
N GLN A 36 -27.38 10.26 7.44
CA GLN A 36 -27.79 11.48 8.16
C GLN A 36 -26.87 11.83 9.33
N ARG A 37 -26.32 10.82 10.04
CA ARG A 37 -25.39 11.05 11.15
C ARG A 37 -24.08 11.65 10.65
N LEU A 38 -23.57 11.18 9.51
CA LEU A 38 -22.37 11.70 8.89
C LEU A 38 -22.61 13.12 8.37
N ALA A 39 -23.73 13.35 7.67
CA ALA A 39 -24.14 14.68 7.21
C ALA A 39 -24.26 15.68 8.37
N GLY A 40 -24.82 15.26 9.50
CA GLY A 40 -24.91 16.08 10.72
C GLY A 40 -23.53 16.35 11.34
N HIS A 41 -22.63 15.37 11.38
CA HIS A 41 -21.27 15.52 11.89
C HIS A 41 -20.46 16.58 11.11
N PHE A 42 -20.58 16.57 9.76
CA PHE A 42 -19.94 17.56 8.90
C PHE A 42 -20.74 18.86 8.75
N GLY A 43 -21.86 19.02 9.46
CA GLY A 43 -22.69 20.22 9.43
C GLY A 43 -23.28 20.53 8.05
N ILE A 44 -23.59 19.51 7.25
CA ILE A 44 -24.10 19.66 5.88
C ILE A 44 -25.52 20.23 5.93
N ARG A 45 -25.71 21.43 5.38
CA ARG A 45 -26.99 22.13 5.33
C ARG A 45 -27.58 22.22 3.93
N SER A 46 -26.77 21.99 2.92
CA SER A 46 -27.16 22.00 1.51
C SER A 46 -26.29 21.06 0.69
N ILE A 47 -26.82 20.59 -0.46
CA ILE A 47 -26.12 19.66 -1.36
C ILE A 47 -26.13 20.18 -2.80
N PRO A 48 -25.04 19.90 -3.57
CA PRO A 48 -23.85 19.19 -3.14
C PRO A 48 -22.97 20.03 -2.19
N THR A 49 -22.39 19.38 -1.22
CA THR A 49 -21.26 19.91 -0.45
C THR A 49 -20.05 18.99 -0.69
N VAL A 50 -18.91 19.57 -0.95
CA VAL A 50 -17.63 18.86 -1.07
C VAL A 50 -16.74 19.31 0.07
N ALA A 51 -16.21 18.36 0.83
CA ALA A 51 -15.24 18.60 1.89
C ALA A 51 -13.93 17.91 1.52
N LEU A 52 -12.82 18.62 1.58
CA LEU A 52 -11.48 18.08 1.48
C LEU A 52 -10.98 17.76 2.88
N ILE A 53 -10.64 16.49 3.09
CA ILE A 53 -10.19 15.99 4.40
C ILE A 53 -8.71 15.61 4.26
N HIS A 54 -7.88 16.18 5.11
CA HIS A 54 -6.46 15.85 5.21
C HIS A 54 -6.12 15.51 6.66
N ARG A 55 -5.50 14.35 6.89
CA ARG A 55 -5.11 13.85 8.24
C ARG A 55 -6.26 13.83 9.26
N GLY A 56 -7.49 13.58 8.80
CA GLY A 56 -8.67 13.52 9.65
C GLY A 56 -9.37 14.85 9.92
N GLU A 57 -8.86 15.96 9.39
CA GLU A 57 -9.44 17.30 9.53
C GLU A 57 -10.00 17.81 8.20
N VAL A 58 -11.10 18.57 8.26
CA VAL A 58 -11.63 19.27 7.09
C VAL A 58 -10.77 20.50 6.83
N VAL A 59 -9.96 20.47 5.77
CA VAL A 59 -9.05 21.58 5.41
C VAL A 59 -9.68 22.58 4.46
N GLU A 60 -10.64 22.15 3.64
CA GLU A 60 -11.41 23.01 2.74
C GLU A 60 -12.83 22.44 2.55
N GLN A 61 -13.80 23.32 2.30
CA GLN A 61 -15.17 22.92 2.02
C GLN A 61 -15.83 23.92 1.08
N PHE A 62 -16.60 23.43 0.11
CA PHE A 62 -17.44 24.29 -0.72
C PHE A 62 -18.82 23.69 -0.94
N VAL A 63 -19.78 24.57 -1.26
CA VAL A 63 -21.17 24.21 -1.50
C VAL A 63 -21.55 24.55 -2.95
N GLY A 64 -22.32 23.67 -3.57
CA GLY A 64 -22.75 23.84 -4.95
C GLY A 64 -21.74 23.33 -5.97
N VAL A 65 -22.06 23.56 -7.25
CA VAL A 65 -21.18 23.19 -8.37
C VAL A 65 -20.13 24.29 -8.55
N GLN A 66 -18.87 23.88 -8.55
CA GLN A 66 -17.74 24.77 -8.85
C GLN A 66 -17.17 24.43 -10.25
N PRO A 67 -16.53 25.38 -10.92
CA PRO A 67 -15.78 25.12 -12.13
C PRO A 67 -14.69 24.07 -11.89
N GLU A 68 -14.44 23.19 -12.86
CA GLU A 68 -13.43 22.14 -12.78
C GLU A 68 -12.04 22.69 -12.43
N SER A 69 -11.67 23.84 -13.03
CA SER A 69 -10.40 24.52 -12.74
C SER A 69 -10.24 24.95 -11.29
N ALA A 70 -11.34 25.39 -10.64
CA ALA A 70 -11.32 25.77 -9.24
C ALA A 70 -11.15 24.55 -8.32
N ILE A 71 -11.80 23.42 -8.66
CA ILE A 71 -11.66 22.17 -7.92
C ILE A 71 -10.23 21.64 -8.05
N ARG A 72 -9.65 21.66 -9.25
CA ARG A 72 -8.27 21.25 -9.49
C ARG A 72 -7.28 22.14 -8.72
N ALA A 73 -7.42 23.45 -8.77
CA ALA A 73 -6.58 24.37 -8.02
C ALA A 73 -6.65 24.15 -6.49
N LEU A 74 -7.84 23.80 -5.99
CA LEU A 74 -8.02 23.47 -4.58
C LEU A 74 -7.36 22.14 -4.22
N LEU A 75 -7.49 21.12 -5.06
CA LEU A 75 -6.81 19.85 -4.89
C LEU A 75 -5.28 20.04 -4.95
N ASP A 76 -4.77 20.74 -5.96
CA ASP A 76 -3.34 20.99 -6.14
C ASP A 76 -2.75 21.70 -4.92
N LYS A 77 -3.43 22.73 -4.41
CA LYS A 77 -3.01 23.42 -3.17
C LYS A 77 -2.80 22.49 -1.98
N HIS A 78 -3.57 21.41 -1.88
CA HIS A 78 -3.53 20.47 -0.74
C HIS A 78 -2.81 19.17 -1.07
N LEU A 79 -2.73 18.80 -2.34
CA LEU A 79 -1.96 17.65 -2.81
C LEU A 79 -0.47 18.01 -3.00
N ASP A 80 -0.18 19.25 -3.38
CA ASP A 80 1.17 19.80 -3.35
C ASP A 80 1.61 20.17 -1.93
N GLY A 81 0.66 20.31 -1.00
CA GLY A 81 0.86 20.40 0.44
C GLY A 81 0.94 19.05 1.18
N SER A 82 1.11 17.91 0.50
CA SER A 82 1.89 16.81 1.09
C SER A 82 3.17 17.45 1.62
N PRO A 83 3.66 17.16 2.86
CA PRO A 83 4.91 17.73 3.28
C PRO A 83 5.83 17.58 2.08
N GLU A 84 6.35 18.70 1.55
CA GLU A 84 7.35 18.64 0.49
C GLU A 84 8.35 17.63 1.02
N VAL A 85 8.27 16.40 0.52
CA VAL A 85 9.40 15.49 0.66
C VAL A 85 10.47 16.30 -0.04
N PRO A 86 11.49 16.81 0.67
CA PRO A 86 12.47 17.65 0.04
C PRO A 86 12.86 16.94 -1.25
N ASP A 87 12.99 17.67 -2.35
CA ASP A 87 13.34 17.10 -3.66
C ASP A 87 14.49 16.09 -3.52
N GLU A 88 15.35 16.36 -2.56
CA GLU A 88 16.44 15.50 -2.09
C GLU A 88 15.96 14.17 -1.47
N THR A 89 14.89 14.15 -0.66
CA THR A 89 14.36 12.92 -0.08
C THR A 89 13.63 12.09 -1.13
N GLN A 90 12.91 12.71 -2.06
CA GLN A 90 12.28 12.01 -3.18
C GLN A 90 13.34 11.37 -4.08
N ALA A 91 14.42 12.07 -4.37
CA ALA A 91 15.54 11.52 -5.14
C ALA A 91 16.19 10.32 -4.42
N LEU A 92 16.30 10.35 -3.08
CA LEU A 92 16.79 9.21 -2.30
C LEU A 92 15.83 8.00 -2.34
N LEU A 93 14.52 8.24 -2.29
CA LEU A 93 13.50 7.20 -2.42
C LEU A 93 13.55 6.55 -3.80
N ASP A 94 13.64 7.33 -4.86
CA ASP A 94 13.74 6.86 -6.24
C ASP A 94 15.04 6.06 -6.46
N ALA A 95 16.13 6.52 -5.88
CA ALA A 95 17.40 5.79 -5.91
C ALA A 95 17.30 4.44 -5.19
N ALA A 96 16.67 4.38 -4.02
CA ALA A 96 16.47 3.13 -3.29
C ALA A 96 15.58 2.15 -4.07
N ALA A 97 14.49 2.62 -4.64
CA ALA A 97 13.60 1.82 -5.48
C ALA A 97 14.35 1.25 -6.70
N THR A 98 15.14 2.08 -7.38
CA THR A 98 15.95 1.67 -8.53
C THR A 98 16.93 0.54 -8.17
N GLN A 99 17.62 0.64 -7.03
CA GLN A 99 18.57 -0.41 -6.61
C GLN A 99 17.87 -1.72 -6.25
N LEU A 100 16.66 -1.65 -5.69
CA LEU A 100 15.82 -2.82 -5.43
C LEU A 100 15.35 -3.49 -6.72
N GLU A 101 14.97 -2.73 -7.75
CA GLU A 101 14.63 -3.26 -9.07
C GLU A 101 15.81 -3.94 -9.76
N LEU A 102 17.01 -3.34 -9.63
CA LEU A 102 18.26 -3.92 -10.13
C LEU A 102 18.72 -5.13 -9.31
N ARG A 103 18.07 -5.40 -8.18
CA ARG A 103 18.42 -6.44 -7.20
C ARG A 103 19.86 -6.31 -6.67
N ASP A 104 20.39 -5.10 -6.63
CA ASP A 104 21.68 -4.78 -6.02
C ASP A 104 21.52 -4.58 -4.52
N VAL A 105 21.65 -5.66 -3.74
CA VAL A 105 21.45 -5.65 -2.29
C VAL A 105 22.36 -4.65 -1.57
N PRO A 106 23.68 -4.60 -1.82
CA PRO A 106 24.55 -3.59 -1.19
C PRO A 106 24.12 -2.16 -1.49
N ALA A 107 23.88 -1.83 -2.76
CA ALA A 107 23.48 -0.49 -3.16
C ALA A 107 22.09 -0.12 -2.64
N ALA A 108 21.14 -1.06 -2.62
CA ALA A 108 19.82 -0.85 -2.04
C ALA A 108 19.87 -0.60 -0.54
N THR A 109 20.72 -1.35 0.19
CA THR A 109 20.93 -1.16 1.64
C THR A 109 21.45 0.24 1.94
N ASP A 110 22.49 0.69 1.20
CA ASP A 110 23.06 2.02 1.36
C ASP A 110 22.04 3.13 1.01
N ALA A 111 21.26 2.94 -0.06
CA ALA A 111 20.25 3.90 -0.45
C ALA A 111 19.13 4.02 0.59
N ILE A 112 18.65 2.90 1.13
CA ILE A 112 17.63 2.87 2.20
C ILE A 112 18.17 3.55 3.48
N ALA A 113 19.43 3.32 3.84
CA ALA A 113 20.06 3.98 4.98
C ALA A 113 20.11 5.50 4.83
N LYS A 114 20.32 6.01 3.61
CA LYS A 114 20.27 7.46 3.32
C LYS A 114 18.86 8.01 3.46
N VAL A 115 17.83 7.30 2.99
CA VAL A 115 16.43 7.68 3.20
C VAL A 115 16.13 7.73 4.70
N GLU A 116 16.55 6.73 5.47
CA GLU A 116 16.33 6.65 6.91
C GLU A 116 17.02 7.81 7.66
N ALA A 117 18.23 8.19 7.25
CA ALA A 117 18.94 9.32 7.84
C ALA A 117 18.27 10.67 7.53
N ALA A 118 17.72 10.84 6.32
CA ALA A 118 17.05 12.07 5.90
C ALA A 118 15.62 12.18 6.44
N ALA A 119 14.89 11.06 6.52
CA ALA A 119 13.48 11.01 6.91
C ALA A 119 13.15 9.71 7.67
N PRO A 120 13.54 9.58 8.95
CA PRO A 120 13.47 8.33 9.72
C PRO A 120 12.04 7.77 9.88
N ASP A 121 11.04 8.64 9.85
CA ASP A 121 9.63 8.25 9.99
C ASP A 121 8.89 8.16 8.64
N HIS A 122 9.62 8.18 7.52
CA HIS A 122 8.99 8.14 6.20
C HIS A 122 8.26 6.81 5.99
N PRO A 123 6.95 6.82 5.59
CA PRO A 123 6.13 5.62 5.49
C PRO A 123 6.67 4.60 4.47
N ALA A 124 7.36 5.04 3.41
CA ALA A 124 7.96 4.17 2.42
C ALA A 124 9.09 3.27 2.97
N LEU A 125 9.72 3.62 4.10
CA LEU A 125 10.80 2.81 4.68
C LEU A 125 10.37 1.38 5.01
N LYS A 126 9.13 1.18 5.45
CA LYS A 126 8.60 -0.17 5.71
C LYS A 126 8.57 -1.01 4.44
N LEU A 127 8.07 -0.42 3.35
CA LEU A 127 7.99 -1.10 2.05
C LEU A 127 9.37 -1.38 1.49
N LEU A 128 10.28 -0.40 1.51
CA LEU A 128 11.66 -0.55 1.01
C LEU A 128 12.41 -1.66 1.76
N ARG A 129 12.30 -1.72 3.09
CA ARG A 129 12.91 -2.78 3.90
C ARG A 129 12.29 -4.16 3.62
N ALA A 130 10.98 -4.23 3.41
CA ALA A 130 10.30 -5.46 3.03
C ALA A 130 10.80 -5.97 1.67
N GLN A 131 10.87 -5.09 0.67
CA GLN A 131 11.39 -5.41 -0.65
C GLN A 131 12.86 -5.85 -0.60
N LEU A 132 13.71 -5.17 0.18
CA LEU A 132 15.11 -5.56 0.37
C LEU A 132 15.23 -7.00 0.90
N SER A 133 14.48 -7.34 1.94
CA SER A 133 14.47 -8.71 2.50
C SER A 133 14.03 -9.75 1.47
N PHE A 134 13.05 -9.43 0.62
CA PHE A 134 12.63 -10.33 -0.46
C PHE A 134 13.68 -10.45 -1.56
N VAL A 135 14.36 -9.36 -1.91
CA VAL A 135 15.47 -9.37 -2.88
C VAL A 135 16.65 -10.22 -2.35
N GLU A 136 17.01 -10.09 -1.07
CA GLU A 136 18.05 -10.91 -0.44
C GLU A 136 17.73 -12.40 -0.54
N ALA A 137 16.51 -12.79 -0.16
CA ALA A 137 16.05 -14.19 -0.22
C ALA A 137 16.03 -14.73 -1.66
N ALA A 138 15.56 -13.92 -2.61
CA ALA A 138 15.51 -14.31 -4.02
C ALA A 138 16.89 -14.42 -4.65
N ASN A 139 17.82 -13.52 -4.32
CA ASN A 139 19.21 -13.55 -4.85
C ASN A 139 20.00 -14.75 -4.33
N ALA A 140 19.73 -15.22 -3.10
CA ALA A 140 20.36 -16.43 -2.57
C ALA A 140 20.00 -17.68 -3.39
N HIS A 141 18.85 -17.69 -4.06
CA HIS A 141 18.36 -18.80 -4.86
C HIS A 141 17.69 -18.27 -6.14
N PRO A 142 18.44 -17.90 -7.18
CA PRO A 142 17.91 -17.18 -8.34
C PRO A 142 17.09 -18.05 -9.32
N ASP A 143 17.23 -19.37 -9.25
CA ASP A 143 16.57 -20.32 -10.17
C ASP A 143 15.20 -20.77 -9.61
N VAL A 144 14.13 -20.08 -10.01
CA VAL A 144 12.77 -20.39 -9.56
C VAL A 144 12.30 -21.79 -9.97
N PRO A 145 12.53 -22.29 -11.21
CA PRO A 145 12.27 -23.67 -11.57
C PRO A 145 12.97 -24.70 -10.66
N ALA A 146 14.23 -24.45 -10.31
CA ALA A 146 14.94 -25.34 -9.39
C ALA A 146 14.36 -25.33 -7.98
N LEU A 147 13.92 -24.17 -7.47
CA LEU A 147 13.18 -24.08 -6.20
C LEU A 147 11.89 -24.89 -6.23
N ARG A 148 11.14 -24.80 -7.31
CA ARG A 148 9.91 -25.59 -7.49
C ARG A 148 10.19 -27.08 -7.49
N ALA A 149 11.21 -27.54 -8.23
CA ALA A 149 11.63 -28.93 -8.25
C ALA A 149 12.05 -29.43 -6.86
N ARG A 150 12.81 -28.61 -6.08
CA ARG A 150 13.15 -28.94 -4.69
C ARG A 150 11.92 -29.15 -3.83
N LEU A 151 10.91 -28.28 -3.95
CA LEU A 151 9.67 -28.38 -3.19
C LEU A 151 8.81 -29.57 -3.61
N ASP A 152 8.82 -29.95 -4.89
CA ASP A 152 8.11 -31.14 -5.39
C ASP A 152 8.73 -32.44 -4.85
N VAL A 153 10.06 -32.48 -4.70
CA VAL A 153 10.80 -33.61 -4.12
C VAL A 153 10.71 -33.62 -2.61
N ASN A 154 10.90 -32.48 -1.97
CA ASN A 154 10.86 -32.32 -0.53
C ASN A 154 9.98 -31.12 -0.12
N PRO A 155 8.67 -31.34 0.10
CA PRO A 155 7.77 -30.27 0.55
C PRO A 155 8.12 -29.68 1.91
N ALA A 156 9.06 -30.25 2.67
CA ALA A 156 9.55 -29.74 3.94
C ALA A 156 10.83 -28.90 3.80
N ASP A 157 11.27 -28.61 2.58
CA ASP A 157 12.41 -27.72 2.31
C ASP A 157 12.00 -26.25 2.58
N LEU A 158 12.22 -25.80 3.83
CA LEU A 158 11.77 -24.50 4.31
C LEU A 158 12.56 -23.36 3.66
N GLU A 159 13.84 -23.57 3.36
CA GLU A 159 14.69 -22.61 2.68
C GLU A 159 14.18 -22.37 1.25
N ALA A 160 13.98 -23.45 0.48
CA ALA A 160 13.43 -23.35 -0.88
C ALA A 160 12.05 -22.69 -0.88
N ARG A 161 11.20 -22.99 0.10
CA ARG A 161 9.88 -22.41 0.24
C ARG A 161 9.92 -20.92 0.49
N HIS A 162 10.80 -20.47 1.38
CA HIS A 162 10.97 -19.03 1.65
C HIS A 162 11.46 -18.28 0.41
N ALA A 163 12.49 -18.79 -0.27
CA ALA A 163 13.02 -18.17 -1.49
C ALA A 163 11.96 -18.15 -2.62
N PHE A 164 11.22 -19.24 -2.80
CA PHE A 164 10.14 -19.33 -3.78
C PHE A 164 9.05 -18.26 -3.51
N ALA A 165 8.62 -18.13 -2.27
CA ALA A 165 7.66 -17.10 -1.85
C ALA A 165 8.19 -15.68 -2.11
N ALA A 166 9.47 -15.42 -1.82
CA ALA A 166 10.09 -14.11 -2.05
C ALA A 166 10.12 -13.74 -3.55
N HIS A 167 10.42 -14.68 -4.44
CA HIS A 167 10.34 -14.46 -5.88
C HIS A 167 8.91 -14.09 -6.34
N HIS A 168 7.88 -14.76 -5.80
CA HIS A 168 6.49 -14.45 -6.12
C HIS A 168 6.08 -13.08 -5.59
N ALA A 169 6.49 -12.70 -4.38
CA ALA A 169 6.25 -11.36 -3.82
C ALA A 169 6.86 -10.25 -4.69
N LEU A 170 8.12 -10.43 -5.13
CA LEU A 170 8.80 -9.49 -6.03
C LEU A 170 8.15 -9.40 -7.42
N ALA A 171 7.51 -10.48 -7.87
CA ALA A 171 6.73 -10.51 -9.11
C ALA A 171 5.31 -9.93 -8.95
N GLY A 172 4.92 -9.48 -7.75
CA GLY A 172 3.56 -9.00 -7.45
C GLY A 172 2.54 -10.10 -7.18
N ASP A 173 2.91 -11.39 -7.28
CA ASP A 173 2.05 -12.52 -6.94
C ASP A 173 2.03 -12.77 -5.43
N TYR A 174 1.44 -11.83 -4.70
CA TYR A 174 1.28 -11.94 -3.26
C TYR A 174 0.37 -13.09 -2.83
N ALA A 175 -0.54 -13.54 -3.68
CA ALA A 175 -1.41 -14.67 -3.35
C ALA A 175 -0.60 -15.95 -3.13
N THR A 176 0.30 -16.27 -4.05
CA THR A 176 1.23 -17.39 -3.93
C THR A 176 2.21 -17.18 -2.78
N ALA A 177 2.85 -16.01 -2.70
CA ALA A 177 3.82 -15.69 -1.67
C ALA A 177 3.27 -15.89 -0.24
N LEU A 178 2.11 -15.33 0.05
CA LEU A 178 1.44 -15.44 1.34
C LEU A 178 1.05 -16.89 1.68
N SER A 179 0.60 -17.66 0.67
CA SER A 179 0.28 -19.07 0.86
C SER A 179 1.51 -19.90 1.23
N GLU A 180 2.64 -19.66 0.59
CA GLU A 180 3.90 -20.36 0.87
C GLU A 180 4.47 -20.01 2.24
N TRP A 181 4.42 -18.73 2.67
CA TRP A 181 4.83 -18.34 4.03
C TRP A 181 3.89 -18.86 5.12
N LEU A 182 2.58 -18.97 4.86
CA LEU A 182 1.67 -19.66 5.79
C LEU A 182 2.01 -21.14 5.93
N GLU A 183 2.33 -21.82 4.81
CA GLU A 183 2.75 -23.22 4.84
C GLU A 183 4.08 -23.40 5.55
N LEU A 184 5.05 -22.49 5.37
CA LEU A 184 6.30 -22.46 6.12
C LEU A 184 6.01 -22.34 7.63
N MET A 185 5.17 -21.37 8.03
CA MET A 185 4.78 -21.15 9.41
C MET A 185 4.08 -22.38 10.02
N ARG A 186 3.24 -23.08 9.24
CA ARG A 186 2.58 -24.30 9.66
C ARG A 186 3.56 -25.44 9.93
N ARG A 187 4.63 -25.55 9.14
CA ARG A 187 5.65 -26.61 9.27
C ARG A 187 6.61 -26.35 10.41
N ASP A 188 7.16 -25.16 10.47
CA ASP A 188 8.04 -24.72 11.56
C ASP A 188 7.87 -23.21 11.82
N ARG A 189 7.21 -22.89 12.92
CA ARG A 189 6.96 -21.51 13.34
C ARG A 189 8.24 -20.75 13.71
N LYS A 190 9.26 -21.47 14.20
CA LYS A 190 10.51 -20.87 14.70
C LYS A 190 11.62 -20.85 13.68
N TYR A 191 11.41 -21.42 12.49
CA TYR A 191 12.40 -21.43 11.45
C TYR A 191 12.92 -20.02 11.16
N GLY A 192 14.27 -19.88 11.13
CA GLY A 192 14.92 -18.62 10.80
C GLY A 192 14.48 -17.45 11.69
N ASP A 193 14.28 -17.69 12.99
CA ASP A 193 13.84 -16.68 13.94
C ASP A 193 12.50 -16.02 13.55
N ASP A 194 11.48 -16.86 13.50
CA ASP A 194 10.11 -16.50 13.09
C ASP A 194 10.02 -15.92 11.66
N LEU A 195 10.89 -16.36 10.74
CA LEU A 195 11.03 -15.85 9.38
C LEU A 195 9.70 -15.77 8.63
N ALA A 196 8.88 -16.81 8.69
CA ALA A 196 7.57 -16.83 8.03
C ALA A 196 6.66 -15.70 8.53
N ARG A 197 6.62 -15.50 9.85
CA ARG A 197 5.82 -14.44 10.48
C ARG A 197 6.29 -13.05 10.04
N ARG A 198 7.60 -12.83 10.05
CA ARG A 198 8.18 -11.55 9.60
C ARG A 198 7.86 -11.26 8.14
N SER A 199 8.04 -12.26 7.26
CA SER A 199 7.73 -12.11 5.82
C SER A 199 6.24 -11.84 5.57
N LEU A 200 5.34 -12.50 6.30
CA LEU A 200 3.90 -12.23 6.22
C LEU A 200 3.58 -10.78 6.64
N LEU A 201 4.15 -10.29 7.73
CA LEU A 201 3.94 -8.91 8.18
C LEU A 201 4.48 -7.89 7.17
N MET A 202 5.66 -8.13 6.60
CA MET A 202 6.24 -7.30 5.55
C MET A 202 5.34 -7.25 4.29
N ALA A 203 4.80 -8.41 3.89
CA ALA A 203 3.85 -8.47 2.78
C ALA A 203 2.53 -7.74 3.07
N PHE A 204 2.06 -7.74 4.32
CA PHE A 204 0.89 -6.96 4.73
C PHE A 204 1.16 -5.45 4.69
N ASP A 205 2.37 -5.02 5.07
CA ASP A 205 2.77 -3.62 4.95
C ASP A 205 2.82 -3.18 3.46
N ALA A 206 3.25 -4.07 2.56
CA ALA A 206 3.28 -3.81 1.12
C ALA A 206 1.88 -3.75 0.48
N LEU A 207 0.98 -4.63 0.89
CA LEU A 207 -0.40 -4.70 0.36
C LEU A 207 -1.34 -3.65 0.98
N GLY A 208 -1.06 -3.25 2.23
CA GLY A 208 -1.95 -2.43 3.03
C GLY A 208 -2.94 -3.24 3.89
N GLU A 209 -3.36 -2.63 5.00
CA GLU A 209 -4.19 -3.30 6.02
C GLU A 209 -5.58 -3.70 5.53
N GLY A 210 -6.16 -2.91 4.63
CA GLY A 210 -7.50 -3.13 4.07
C GLY A 210 -7.55 -4.11 2.90
N HIS A 211 -6.41 -4.56 2.39
CA HIS A 211 -6.36 -5.43 1.22
C HIS A 211 -6.97 -6.81 1.52
N GLU A 212 -7.75 -7.37 0.59
CA GLU A 212 -8.48 -8.63 0.76
C GLU A 212 -7.54 -9.79 1.16
N LEU A 213 -6.40 -9.91 0.48
CA LEU A 213 -5.39 -10.94 0.79
C LEU A 213 -4.82 -10.76 2.20
N THR A 214 -4.58 -9.52 2.65
CA THR A 214 -4.12 -9.23 4.01
C THR A 214 -5.13 -9.73 5.04
N LEU A 215 -6.40 -9.36 4.88
CA LEU A 215 -7.48 -9.74 5.80
C LEU A 215 -7.69 -11.27 5.84
N ALA A 216 -7.69 -11.93 4.68
CA ALA A 216 -7.84 -13.37 4.59
C ALA A 216 -6.65 -14.12 5.23
N THR A 217 -5.43 -13.65 4.95
CA THR A 217 -4.20 -14.28 5.46
C THR A 217 -4.03 -14.06 6.96
N ARG A 218 -4.35 -12.90 7.50
CA ARG A 218 -4.35 -12.65 8.96
C ARG A 218 -5.26 -13.63 9.72
N ARG A 219 -6.46 -13.94 9.18
CA ARG A 219 -7.37 -14.94 9.78
C ARG A 219 -6.74 -16.34 9.81
N ARG A 220 -6.13 -16.76 8.69
CA ARG A 220 -5.43 -18.05 8.61
C ARG A 220 -4.21 -18.10 9.52
N MET A 221 -3.43 -17.03 9.57
CA MET A 221 -2.29 -16.90 10.47
C MET A 221 -2.69 -17.01 11.94
N ALA A 222 -3.79 -16.36 12.36
CA ALA A 222 -4.31 -16.46 13.72
C ALA A 222 -4.66 -17.91 14.11
N SER A 223 -5.25 -18.69 13.19
CA SER A 223 -5.56 -20.10 13.45
C SER A 223 -4.33 -21.02 13.58
N LEU A 224 -3.16 -20.59 13.11
CA LEU A 224 -1.91 -21.32 13.26
C LEU A 224 -1.19 -20.98 14.58
N LEU A 225 -1.64 -19.96 15.31
CA LEU A 225 -1.05 -19.52 16.57
C LEU A 225 -1.67 -20.20 17.80
N HIS A 226 -2.83 -20.83 17.61
CA HIS A 226 -3.55 -21.61 18.62
C HIS A 226 -3.40 -23.10 18.35
#